data_e135d3a08bcea758ec10b31af15dfae3
#
_entry.id   e135d3a08bcea758ec10b31af15dfae3
#
_cell.length_a   1.000
_cell.length_b   1.000
_cell.length_c   1.000
_cell.angle_alpha   90.00
_cell.angle_beta   90.00
_cell.angle_gamma   90.00
#
_symmetry.space_group_name_H-M   'P 1'
#
loop_
_entity.id
_entity.type
_entity.pdbx_description
1 polymer ?
#
loop_
_entity_poly.entity_id
_entity_poly.type
_entity_poly.pdbx_seq_one_letter_code
_entity_poly.pdbx_strand_id
1 'polypeptide(L)'
;MTLEPRIFGWMDRLCEDYCGGIWNLYTLNNGGAFMAPEPDDDDDETWVLFNVMNGNRAEMSPEAAGIAACLMTYSHHACRTENYAMTVHYYRLRDYALQHPECSAIMRIID
;
A
#
# COMPACT_ATOMS: atom_id res chain seq x y z
N MET A 1 4.72 -0.10 19.18
CA MET A 1 5.16 0.67 17.99
C MET A 1 4.11 0.57 16.91
N THR A 2 3.68 1.69 16.37
CA THR A 2 2.67 1.70 15.32
C THR A 2 3.35 1.74 13.94
N LEU A 3 2.71 1.12 12.95
CA LEU A 3 3.20 1.12 11.57
C LEU A 3 2.70 2.32 10.77
N GLU A 4 1.71 3.03 11.29
CA GLU A 4 1.06 4.12 10.56
C GLU A 4 2.02 5.18 10.03
N PRO A 5 2.95 5.71 10.83
CA PRO A 5 3.89 6.70 10.31
C PRO A 5 4.77 6.16 9.17
N ARG A 6 5.09 4.86 9.20
CA ARG A 6 5.88 4.23 8.15
C ARG A 6 5.08 4.06 6.88
N ILE A 7 3.79 3.71 7.01
CA ILE A 7 2.89 3.62 5.86
C ILE A 7 2.74 4.99 5.19
N PHE A 8 2.53 6.03 5.99
CA PHE A 8 2.41 7.40 5.47
C PHE A 8 3.72 7.85 4.81
N GLY A 9 4.86 7.49 5.40
CA GLY A 9 6.17 7.80 4.82
C GLY A 9 6.38 7.11 3.48
N TRP A 10 5.95 5.87 3.33
CA TRP A 10 6.01 5.17 2.04
C TRP A 10 5.11 5.82 1.01
N MET A 11 3.91 6.25 1.42
CA MET A 11 3.03 6.96 0.48
C MET A 11 3.67 8.25 0.00
N ASP A 12 4.33 9.01 0.88
CA ASP A 12 5.06 10.22 0.49
C ASP A 12 6.14 9.94 -0.55
N ARG A 13 6.83 8.81 -0.41
CA ARG A 13 7.89 8.42 -1.34
C ARG A 13 7.34 7.98 -2.69
N LEU A 14 6.20 7.32 -2.70
CA LEU A 14 5.63 6.73 -3.91
C LEU A 14 4.77 7.72 -4.69
N CYS A 15 4.16 8.69 -4.03
CA CYS A 15 3.15 9.53 -4.67
C CYS A 15 3.41 11.02 -4.38
N GLU A 16 3.77 11.78 -5.42
CA GLU A 16 3.97 13.22 -5.30
C GLU A 16 2.67 13.96 -5.00
N ASP A 17 1.55 13.42 -5.43
CA ASP A 17 0.24 14.04 -5.26
C ASP A 17 -0.31 13.89 -3.84
N TYR A 18 0.32 13.06 -3.02
CA TYR A 18 -0.15 12.83 -1.67
C TYR A 18 0.18 14.03 -0.77
N CYS A 19 -0.83 14.58 -0.14
CA CYS A 19 -0.67 15.75 0.73
C CYS A 19 -1.31 15.54 2.11
N GLY A 20 -1.41 14.30 2.55
CA GLY A 20 -2.02 13.96 3.84
C GLY A 20 -3.50 13.65 3.68
N GLY A 21 -4.22 13.68 4.79
CA GLY A 21 -5.65 13.40 4.80
C GLY A 21 -6.01 12.28 5.76
N ILE A 22 -7.26 11.84 5.68
CA ILE A 22 -7.81 10.81 6.54
C ILE A 22 -7.56 9.45 5.88
N TRP A 23 -7.14 8.48 6.70
CA TRP A 23 -6.94 7.10 6.27
C TRP A 23 -7.92 6.19 6.98
N ASN A 24 -8.40 5.16 6.29
CA ASN A 24 -9.27 4.14 6.86
C ASN A 24 -8.51 2.83 7.01
N LEU A 25 -8.87 2.07 8.04
CA LEU A 25 -8.32 0.73 8.26
C LEU A 25 -9.31 -0.30 7.72
N TYR A 26 -8.78 -1.26 6.97
CA TYR A 26 -9.56 -2.37 6.41
C TYR A 26 -8.99 -3.69 6.92
N THR A 27 -9.86 -4.58 7.35
CA THR A 27 -9.47 -5.94 7.74
C THR A 27 -9.95 -6.92 6.68
N LEU A 28 -9.16 -7.99 6.49
CA LEU A 28 -9.41 -8.98 5.45
C LEU A 28 -9.90 -10.29 6.05
N ASN A 29 -10.65 -11.06 5.27
CA ASN A 29 -11.17 -12.35 5.69
C ASN A 29 -10.06 -13.35 6.02
N ASN A 30 -8.87 -13.17 5.46
CA ASN A 30 -7.74 -14.06 5.70
C ASN A 30 -6.90 -13.67 6.92
N GLY A 31 -7.36 -12.69 7.69
CA GLY A 31 -6.64 -12.21 8.88
C GLY A 31 -5.63 -11.10 8.58
N GLY A 32 -5.52 -10.67 7.35
CA GLY A 32 -4.69 -9.53 6.99
C GLY A 32 -5.40 -8.19 7.20
N ALA A 33 -4.66 -7.11 6.95
CA ALA A 33 -5.19 -5.76 7.08
C ALA A 33 -4.38 -4.78 6.24
N PHE A 34 -5.00 -3.68 5.85
CA PHE A 34 -4.30 -2.57 5.23
C PHE A 34 -4.99 -1.26 5.57
N MET A 35 -4.28 -0.17 5.34
CA MET A 35 -4.83 1.16 5.45
C MET A 35 -4.80 1.83 4.09
N ALA A 36 -5.78 2.68 3.82
CA ALA A 36 -5.83 3.43 2.58
C ALA A 36 -6.42 4.81 2.82
N PRO A 37 -5.98 5.82 2.04
CA PRO A 37 -6.57 7.15 2.13
C PRO A 37 -8.06 7.09 1.83
N GLU A 38 -8.83 7.88 2.56
CA GLU A 38 -10.25 8.02 2.28
C GLU A 38 -10.41 8.69 0.92
N PRO A 39 -11.18 8.09 0.00
CA PRO A 39 -11.38 8.71 -1.30
C PRO A 39 -12.20 9.99 -1.17
N ASP A 40 -11.94 10.95 -2.05
CA ASP A 40 -12.79 12.13 -2.20
C ASP A 40 -14.14 11.72 -2.80
N ASP A 41 -15.07 12.66 -2.90
CA ASP A 41 -16.39 12.42 -3.48
C ASP A 41 -16.34 11.99 -4.96
N ASP A 42 -15.18 12.05 -5.58
CA ASP A 42 -14.98 11.66 -6.98
C ASP A 42 -14.57 10.18 -7.03
N ASP A 43 -15.50 9.32 -7.45
CA ASP A 43 -15.28 7.88 -7.57
C ASP A 43 -14.21 7.51 -8.61
N ASP A 44 -13.86 8.43 -9.50
CA ASP A 44 -12.87 8.21 -10.56
C ASP A 44 -11.49 8.75 -10.20
N GLU A 45 -11.29 9.15 -8.93
CA GLU A 45 -10.01 9.67 -8.49
C GLU A 45 -8.91 8.62 -8.68
N THR A 46 -7.82 9.04 -9.35
CA THR A 46 -6.63 8.20 -9.48
C THR A 46 -5.39 8.99 -9.10
N TRP A 47 -4.40 8.27 -8.60
CA TRP A 47 -3.10 8.83 -8.22
C TRP A 47 -2.01 8.13 -9.04
N VAL A 48 -0.97 8.89 -9.40
CA VAL A 48 0.21 8.34 -10.07
C VAL A 48 1.26 8.05 -9.02
N LEU A 49 1.69 6.79 -8.95
CA LEU A 49 2.76 6.35 -8.08
C LEU A 49 4.02 6.06 -8.89
N PHE A 50 5.16 6.33 -8.29
CA PHE A 50 6.46 6.02 -8.89
C PHE A 50 7.39 5.46 -7.82
N ASN A 51 8.00 4.31 -8.10
CA ASN A 51 8.95 3.69 -7.18
C ASN A 51 10.37 3.86 -7.75
N VAL A 52 11.17 4.71 -7.11
CA VAL A 52 12.53 4.99 -7.56
C VAL A 52 13.44 3.75 -7.51
N MET A 53 13.09 2.76 -6.68
CA MET A 53 13.93 1.58 -6.50
C MET A 53 13.85 0.63 -7.69
N ASN A 54 12.70 0.58 -8.39
CA ASN A 54 12.55 -0.27 -9.57
C ASN A 54 12.26 0.51 -10.85
N GLY A 55 12.09 1.83 -10.74
CA GLY A 55 11.84 2.68 -11.90
C GLY A 55 10.44 2.57 -12.48
N ASN A 56 9.52 1.92 -11.80
CA ASN A 56 8.17 1.70 -12.31
C ASN A 56 7.20 2.80 -11.89
N ARG A 57 6.27 3.10 -12.79
CA ARG A 57 5.22 4.07 -12.59
C ARG A 57 3.87 3.39 -12.87
N ALA A 58 2.86 3.73 -12.10
CA ALA A 58 1.50 3.22 -12.31
C ALA A 58 0.48 4.20 -11.78
N GLU A 59 -0.69 4.21 -12.40
CA GLU A 59 -1.83 5.01 -11.97
C GLU A 59 -2.85 4.07 -11.33
N MET A 60 -3.39 4.47 -10.18
CA MET A 60 -4.31 3.63 -9.44
C MET A 60 -5.18 4.46 -8.50
N SER A 61 -6.25 3.83 -7.99
CA SER A 61 -7.13 4.45 -7.01
C SER A 61 -6.42 4.69 -5.68
N PRO A 62 -6.95 5.56 -4.82
CA PRO A 62 -6.41 5.73 -3.46
C PRO A 62 -6.39 4.42 -2.67
N GLU A 63 -7.38 3.55 -2.84
CA GLU A 63 -7.39 2.24 -2.18
C GLU A 63 -6.20 1.39 -2.62
N ALA A 64 -5.98 1.27 -3.92
CA ALA A 64 -4.86 0.50 -4.45
C ALA A 64 -3.52 1.11 -4.04
N ALA A 65 -3.42 2.44 -4.02
CA ALA A 65 -2.23 3.13 -3.54
C ALA A 65 -1.94 2.81 -2.09
N GLY A 66 -2.97 2.76 -1.24
CA GLY A 66 -2.84 2.36 0.15
C GLY A 66 -2.33 0.93 0.30
N ILE A 67 -2.86 0.00 -0.50
CA ILE A 67 -2.40 -1.39 -0.51
C ILE A 67 -0.91 -1.45 -0.88
N ALA A 68 -0.50 -0.73 -1.93
CA ALA A 68 0.91 -0.69 -2.35
C ALA A 68 1.81 -0.14 -1.24
N ALA A 69 1.41 0.96 -0.60
CA ALA A 69 2.18 1.55 0.50
C ALA A 69 2.30 0.59 1.68
N CYS A 70 1.22 -0.12 2.01
CA CYS A 70 1.25 -1.11 3.09
C CYS A 70 2.15 -2.30 2.75
N LEU A 71 2.09 -2.80 1.52
CA LEU A 71 2.97 -3.90 1.10
C LEU A 71 4.44 -3.51 1.20
N MET A 72 4.79 -2.30 0.77
CA MET A 72 6.17 -1.80 0.91
C MET A 72 6.57 -1.69 2.38
N THR A 73 5.66 -1.18 3.22
CA THR A 73 5.92 -1.04 4.65
C THR A 73 6.14 -2.40 5.30
N TYR A 74 5.25 -3.36 5.06
CA TYR A 74 5.33 -4.68 5.69
C TYR A 74 6.59 -5.43 5.26
N SER A 75 6.92 -5.40 3.97
CA SER A 75 8.11 -6.11 3.49
C SER A 75 9.40 -5.51 4.04
N HIS A 76 9.51 -4.18 4.06
CA HIS A 76 10.71 -3.54 4.59
C HIS A 76 10.82 -3.69 6.10
N HIS A 77 9.71 -3.64 6.82
CA HIS A 77 9.72 -3.83 8.26
C HIS A 77 10.11 -5.28 8.61
N ALA A 78 9.57 -6.25 7.89
CA ALA A 78 9.91 -7.65 8.09
C ALA A 78 11.41 -7.91 7.85
N CYS A 79 11.97 -7.34 6.79
CA CYS A 79 13.40 -7.48 6.48
C CYS A 79 14.29 -6.86 7.55
N ARG A 80 13.89 -5.69 8.08
CA ARG A 80 14.72 -4.97 9.06
C ARG A 80 14.70 -5.59 10.45
N THR A 81 13.58 -6.20 10.83
CA THR A 81 13.38 -6.67 12.20
C THR A 81 13.34 -8.19 12.31
N GLU A 82 13.41 -8.89 11.17
CA GLU A 82 13.23 -10.34 11.11
C GLU A 82 11.93 -10.78 11.81
N ASN A 83 10.90 -9.94 11.70
CA ASN A 83 9.62 -10.14 12.37
C ASN A 83 8.72 -11.06 11.53
N TYR A 84 8.53 -12.29 12.01
CA TYR A 84 7.72 -13.27 11.30
C TYR A 84 6.26 -12.81 11.12
N ALA A 85 5.72 -12.13 12.13
CA ALA A 85 4.34 -11.61 12.04
C ALA A 85 4.17 -10.65 10.87
N MET A 86 5.16 -9.79 10.62
CA MET A 86 5.11 -8.87 9.48
C MET A 86 5.18 -9.60 8.15
N THR A 87 5.97 -10.68 8.09
CA THR A 87 6.02 -11.53 6.90
C THR A 87 4.65 -12.14 6.61
N VAL A 88 3.98 -12.63 7.65
CA VAL A 88 2.63 -13.19 7.50
C VAL A 88 1.65 -12.13 7.01
N HIS A 89 1.68 -10.93 7.61
CA HIS A 89 0.82 -9.83 7.18
C HIS A 89 1.08 -9.43 5.74
N TYR A 90 2.34 -9.41 5.33
CA TYR A 90 2.71 -9.11 3.94
C TYR A 90 2.05 -10.10 2.99
N TYR A 91 2.18 -11.40 3.24
CA TYR A 91 1.62 -12.42 2.34
C TYR A 91 0.10 -12.43 2.34
N ARG A 92 -0.53 -12.17 3.47
CA ARG A 92 -1.99 -12.07 3.55
C ARG A 92 -2.51 -10.89 2.71
N LEU A 93 -1.85 -9.75 2.80
CA LEU A 93 -2.23 -8.59 2.00
C LEU A 93 -1.91 -8.81 0.52
N ARG A 94 -0.77 -9.45 0.22
CA ARG A 94 -0.38 -9.76 -1.14
C ARG A 94 -1.41 -10.68 -1.80
N ASP A 95 -1.89 -11.69 -1.09
CA ASP A 95 -2.92 -12.60 -1.62
C ASP A 95 -4.19 -11.84 -1.97
N TYR A 96 -4.59 -10.90 -1.13
CA TYR A 96 -5.73 -10.04 -1.42
C TYR A 96 -5.46 -9.15 -2.65
N ALA A 97 -4.28 -8.56 -2.72
CA ALA A 97 -3.90 -7.67 -3.81
C ALA A 97 -3.89 -8.37 -5.16
N LEU A 98 -3.49 -9.64 -5.20
CA LEU A 98 -3.49 -10.44 -6.44
C LEU A 98 -4.89 -10.65 -7.00
N GLN A 99 -5.91 -10.56 -6.16
CA GLN A 99 -7.32 -10.70 -6.56
C GLN A 99 -8.01 -9.36 -6.76
N HIS A 100 -7.31 -8.27 -6.50
CA HIS A 100 -7.86 -6.92 -6.63
C HIS A 100 -7.98 -6.54 -8.11
N PRO A 101 -9.03 -5.78 -8.49
CA PRO A 101 -9.16 -5.32 -9.88
C PRO A 101 -7.95 -4.54 -10.40
N GLU A 102 -7.19 -3.90 -9.50
CA GLU A 102 -6.01 -3.11 -9.85
C GLU A 102 -4.70 -3.83 -9.55
N CYS A 103 -4.71 -5.17 -9.51
CA CYS A 103 -3.54 -5.94 -9.10
C CYS A 103 -2.33 -5.65 -9.98
N SER A 104 -2.51 -5.43 -11.28
CA SER A 104 -1.39 -5.13 -12.19
C SER A 104 -0.66 -3.86 -11.79
N ALA A 105 -1.41 -2.80 -11.47
CA ALA A 105 -0.82 -1.53 -11.04
C ALA A 105 -0.11 -1.67 -9.69
N ILE A 106 -0.76 -2.36 -8.73
CA ILE A 106 -0.17 -2.58 -7.40
C ILE A 106 1.14 -3.36 -7.53
N MET A 107 1.13 -4.48 -8.25
CA MET A 107 2.31 -5.33 -8.40
C MET A 107 3.43 -4.61 -9.14
N ARG A 108 3.09 -3.78 -10.14
CA ARG A 108 4.07 -3.00 -10.87
C ARG A 108 4.86 -2.06 -9.95
N ILE A 109 4.20 -1.48 -8.97
CA ILE A 109 4.86 -0.56 -8.04
C ILE A 109 5.74 -1.30 -7.03
N ILE A 110 5.29 -2.45 -6.53
CA ILE A 110 6.02 -3.14 -5.46
C ILE A 110 7.11 -4.09 -5.97
N ASP A 111 7.03 -4.51 -7.20
CA ASP A 111 8.03 -5.40 -7.83
C ASP A 111 9.11 -4.57 -8.51
#